data_dc04604e2a78a313d4672f56605d8bf5
#
_entry.id   dc04604e2a78a313d4672f56605d8bf5
#
_cell.length_a   1.000
_cell.length_b   1.000
_cell.length_c   1.000
_cell.angle_alpha   90.00
_cell.angle_beta   90.00
_cell.angle_gamma   90.00
#
_symmetry.space_group_name_H-M   'P 1'
#
loop_
_entity.id
_entity.type
_entity.pdbx_description
1 polymer ?
#
loop_
_entity_poly.entity_id
_entity_poly.type
_entity_poly.pdbx_seq_one_letter_code
_entity_poly.pdbx_strand_id
1 'polypeptide(L)'
;ESGLYQPGVTVALELSRELGETVESLFGEDEEGTARRIDAAWAGRGRAAEVAPQSRVILARIGGKVVAVSQPAAHLALSPAAGLVERSGPGGAEVSTFRSASEIGSTLILAGCDPAATLLAEWLARHRSPVCAVPLPCSSSKALGALAKGHAHAAGLHLRDPKSGEYNLTSMRRMLGRRPSLLVNFARWELGLVTASGNPLSIGAFADLARPGLRVVNREPGSGARLVLDEGLKELGIPAERIEGYELQLPGHLEVAAAVASGRADVGVAIRVAADAYGLGFTPLREERYDLAILERESASEPVTALLEALNSQRFAREVSQLCAYDTDQMGKVIARVG
;
A
#
# COMPACT_ATOMS: atom_id res chain seq x y z
N GLU A 1 19.58 20.32 -16.27
CA GLU A 1 20.70 20.85 -16.97
C GLU A 1 21.80 21.26 -15.99
N SER A 2 22.99 21.61 -16.39
CA SER A 2 24.21 21.58 -15.58
C SER A 2 24.37 22.62 -14.46
N GLY A 3 23.39 23.46 -14.16
CA GLY A 3 23.44 24.46 -13.08
C GLY A 3 24.49 25.56 -13.23
N LEU A 4 25.19 25.62 -14.35
CA LEU A 4 26.32 26.51 -14.57
C LEU A 4 25.97 27.85 -15.24
N TYR A 5 24.70 28.05 -15.62
CA TYR A 5 24.26 29.27 -16.29
C TYR A 5 23.05 29.87 -15.58
N GLN A 6 23.19 31.07 -15.06
CA GLN A 6 22.06 31.86 -14.55
C GLN A 6 21.60 32.80 -15.71
N PRO A 7 20.33 32.66 -16.16
CA PRO A 7 19.81 33.54 -17.20
C PRO A 7 19.71 34.98 -16.68
N GLY A 8 19.97 35.94 -17.57
CA GLY A 8 19.71 37.36 -17.27
C GLY A 8 18.20 37.60 -17.01
N VAL A 9 17.88 38.64 -16.27
CA VAL A 9 16.49 38.95 -15.82
C VAL A 9 15.48 38.97 -16.99
N THR A 10 15.88 39.50 -18.15
CA THR A 10 15.03 39.53 -19.35
C THR A 10 14.66 38.13 -19.84
N VAL A 11 15.62 37.22 -19.90
CA VAL A 11 15.42 35.81 -20.33
C VAL A 11 14.57 35.06 -19.28
N ALA A 12 14.79 35.31 -17.99
CA ALA A 12 13.99 34.73 -16.92
C ALA A 12 12.52 35.15 -16.98
N LEU A 13 12.25 36.44 -17.28
CA LEU A 13 10.91 36.99 -17.48
C LEU A 13 10.21 36.45 -18.73
N GLU A 14 10.95 36.26 -19.83
CA GLU A 14 10.42 35.67 -21.05
C GLU A 14 10.05 34.19 -20.84
N LEU A 15 10.92 33.41 -20.21
CA LEU A 15 10.65 32.01 -19.85
C LEU A 15 9.44 31.89 -18.89
N SER A 16 9.33 32.77 -17.92
CA SER A 16 8.20 32.86 -17.01
C SER A 16 6.87 33.04 -17.76
N ARG A 17 6.83 33.95 -18.77
CA ARG A 17 5.64 34.17 -19.56
C ARG A 17 5.30 33.00 -20.48
N GLU A 18 6.27 32.43 -21.14
CA GLU A 18 6.07 31.32 -22.10
C GLU A 18 5.66 30.03 -21.37
N LEU A 19 6.19 29.77 -20.17
CA LEU A 19 5.91 28.57 -19.40
C LEU A 19 4.71 28.74 -18.44
N GLY A 20 4.20 29.97 -18.26
CA GLY A 20 3.10 30.26 -17.33
C GLY A 20 3.46 30.08 -15.85
N GLU A 21 4.76 30.13 -15.53
CA GLU A 21 5.32 29.95 -14.19
C GLU A 21 5.96 31.26 -13.69
N THR A 22 6.08 31.45 -12.38
CA THR A 22 6.79 32.63 -11.86
C THR A 22 8.30 32.51 -11.97
N VAL A 23 9.03 33.63 -12.01
CA VAL A 23 10.51 33.61 -12.05
C VAL A 23 11.05 32.92 -10.81
N GLU A 24 10.43 33.12 -9.65
CA GLU A 24 10.78 32.45 -8.40
C GLU A 24 10.53 30.93 -8.44
N SER A 25 9.50 30.48 -9.21
CA SER A 25 9.24 29.05 -9.42
C SER A 25 10.28 28.41 -10.34
N LEU A 26 10.79 29.15 -11.32
CA LEU A 26 11.73 28.63 -12.33
C LEU A 26 13.19 28.73 -11.89
N PHE A 27 13.55 29.79 -11.15
CA PHE A 27 14.95 30.14 -10.88
C PHE A 27 15.21 30.49 -9.42
N GLY A 28 14.18 30.55 -8.56
CA GLY A 28 14.37 30.72 -7.13
C GLY A 28 15.14 29.52 -6.60
N GLU A 29 16.26 29.75 -5.93
CA GLU A 29 16.86 28.73 -5.07
C GLU A 29 15.79 28.39 -4.03
N ASP A 30 15.36 27.13 -3.97
CA ASP A 30 14.66 26.65 -2.78
C ASP A 30 15.61 26.95 -1.62
N GLU A 31 15.23 27.88 -0.73
CA GLU A 31 16.03 28.21 0.45
C GLU A 31 16.20 26.89 1.21
N GLU A 32 17.33 26.22 0.98
CA GLU A 32 17.73 25.05 1.73
C GLU A 32 17.78 25.47 3.20
N GLY A 33 16.78 25.08 3.96
CA GLY A 33 16.76 25.23 5.41
C GLY A 33 15.55 25.93 6.04
N THR A 34 14.68 26.62 5.32
CA THR A 34 13.44 27.15 5.90
C THR A 34 12.32 26.13 5.75
N ALA A 35 11.96 25.51 6.88
CA ALA A 35 10.81 24.60 6.94
C ALA A 35 9.54 25.35 6.51
N ARG A 36 9.02 25.05 5.31
CA ARG A 36 7.76 25.61 4.82
C ARG A 36 6.60 24.99 5.59
N ARG A 37 5.68 25.82 6.07
CA ARG A 37 4.44 25.35 6.70
C ARG A 37 3.36 25.27 5.63
N ILE A 38 2.65 24.14 5.61
CA ILE A 38 1.55 23.88 4.69
C ILE A 38 0.37 23.27 5.45
N ASP A 39 -0.84 23.54 4.97
CA ASP A 39 -2.04 22.87 5.44
C ASP A 39 -2.26 21.58 4.67
N ALA A 40 -2.51 20.49 5.39
CA ALA A 40 -2.73 19.17 4.83
C ALA A 40 -3.97 18.49 5.44
N ALA A 41 -4.77 17.85 4.62
CA ALA A 41 -5.86 17.01 5.08
C ALA A 41 -5.31 15.79 5.82
N TRP A 42 -5.86 15.46 6.98
CA TRP A 42 -5.36 14.34 7.77
C TRP A 42 -5.91 13.00 7.28
N ALA A 43 -5.02 12.06 6.99
CA ALA A 43 -5.33 10.69 6.57
C ALA A 43 -4.71 9.62 7.48
N GLY A 44 -4.25 10.00 8.67
CA GLY A 44 -3.70 9.10 9.66
C GLY A 44 -4.76 8.36 10.48
N ARG A 45 -4.29 7.48 11.38
CA ARG A 45 -5.15 6.83 12.38
C ARG A 45 -5.62 7.86 13.40
N GLY A 46 -6.87 7.75 13.86
CA GLY A 46 -7.47 8.71 14.80
C GLY A 46 -7.91 10.02 14.15
N ARG A 47 -8.30 10.97 14.98
CA ARG A 47 -8.67 12.32 14.55
C ARG A 47 -7.42 13.19 14.42
N ALA A 48 -7.39 14.12 13.48
CA ALA A 48 -6.28 15.06 13.34
C ALA A 48 -5.95 15.78 14.67
N ALA A 49 -6.97 16.14 15.44
CA ALA A 49 -6.81 16.81 16.73
C ALA A 49 -6.09 15.99 17.84
N GLU A 50 -5.92 14.70 17.61
CA GLU A 50 -5.26 13.77 18.56
C GLU A 50 -3.78 13.53 18.20
N VAL A 51 -3.29 14.15 17.13
CA VAL A 51 -1.92 13.93 16.66
C VAL A 51 -0.95 14.82 17.42
N ALA A 52 0.07 14.22 18.03
CA ALA A 52 1.08 14.96 18.77
C ALA A 52 1.93 15.85 17.82
N PRO A 53 2.31 17.05 18.23
CA PRO A 53 3.35 17.82 17.54
C PRO A 53 4.61 16.98 17.29
N GLN A 54 5.35 17.30 16.23
CA GLN A 54 6.55 16.59 15.78
C GLN A 54 6.32 15.15 15.28
N SER A 55 5.05 14.74 15.11
CA SER A 55 4.73 13.47 14.46
C SER A 55 5.17 13.47 12.99
N ARG A 56 5.85 12.40 12.58
CA ARG A 56 6.35 12.23 11.21
C ARG A 56 5.22 11.86 10.25
N VAL A 57 5.18 12.52 9.10
CA VAL A 57 4.15 12.27 8.08
C VAL A 57 4.76 12.11 6.68
N ILE A 58 4.03 11.40 5.85
CA ILE A 58 4.18 11.39 4.40
C ILE A 58 3.23 12.45 3.84
N LEU A 59 3.65 13.17 2.82
CA LEU A 59 2.83 14.15 2.11
C LEU A 59 2.67 13.75 0.66
N ALA A 60 1.46 13.89 0.14
CA ALA A 60 1.16 13.68 -1.28
C ALA A 60 0.02 14.62 -1.71
N ARG A 61 -0.07 14.89 -3.02
CA ARG A 61 -1.17 15.64 -3.61
C ARG A 61 -2.17 14.70 -4.25
N ILE A 62 -3.37 14.60 -3.68
CA ILE A 62 -4.44 13.69 -4.14
C ILE A 62 -5.71 14.51 -4.36
N GLY A 63 -6.30 14.45 -5.54
CA GLY A 63 -7.49 15.23 -5.88
C GLY A 63 -7.29 16.73 -5.73
N GLY A 64 -6.09 17.25 -6.03
CA GLY A 64 -5.74 18.66 -5.89
C GLY A 64 -5.47 19.13 -4.45
N LYS A 65 -5.64 18.26 -3.43
CA LYS A 65 -5.41 18.58 -2.01
C LYS A 65 -4.13 17.94 -1.51
N VAL A 66 -3.39 18.63 -0.64
CA VAL A 66 -2.29 17.99 0.10
C VAL A 66 -2.88 17.14 1.22
N VAL A 67 -2.42 15.90 1.29
CA VAL A 67 -2.84 14.90 2.28
C VAL A 67 -1.63 14.51 3.12
N ALA A 68 -1.79 14.53 4.45
CA ALA A 68 -0.79 14.05 5.41
C ALA A 68 -1.19 12.68 5.95
N VAL A 69 -0.34 11.69 5.76
CA VAL A 69 -0.55 10.31 6.22
C VAL A 69 0.43 10.00 7.33
N SER A 70 -0.05 9.50 8.47
CA SER A 70 0.83 9.02 9.53
C SER A 70 1.53 7.74 9.11
N GLN A 71 2.82 7.64 9.43
CA GLN A 71 3.55 6.38 9.28
C GLN A 71 3.26 5.46 10.46
N PRO A 72 2.85 4.20 10.22
CA PRO A 72 2.78 3.22 11.29
C PRO A 72 4.19 2.90 11.83
N ALA A 73 4.33 2.85 13.14
CA ALA A 73 5.59 2.49 13.81
C ALA A 73 5.98 0.99 13.69
N ALA A 74 5.37 0.25 12.77
CA ALA A 74 5.40 -1.21 12.74
C ALA A 74 6.62 -1.83 12.01
N HIS A 75 7.55 -1.03 11.53
CA HIS A 75 8.71 -1.55 10.78
C HIS A 75 10.01 -1.34 11.55
N LEU A 76 10.91 -2.30 11.42
CA LEU A 76 12.27 -2.28 11.99
C LEU A 76 13.14 -1.11 11.48
N ALA A 77 12.65 -0.36 10.49
CA ALA A 77 13.30 0.82 9.95
C ALA A 77 12.34 2.02 9.93
N LEU A 78 12.86 3.19 10.27
CA LEU A 78 12.13 4.45 10.10
C LEU A 78 12.07 4.78 8.60
N SER A 79 10.88 4.84 8.04
CA SER A 79 10.71 5.31 6.67
C SER A 79 11.01 6.82 6.57
N PRO A 80 11.49 7.31 5.41
CA PRO A 80 11.65 8.74 5.18
C PRO A 80 10.36 9.49 5.47
N ALA A 81 10.45 10.64 6.14
CA ALA A 81 9.30 11.52 6.32
C ALA A 81 9.39 12.68 5.34
N ALA A 82 8.24 13.18 4.88
CA ALA A 82 8.14 14.39 4.09
C ALA A 82 7.99 15.64 4.97
N GLY A 83 7.66 15.50 6.25
CA GLY A 83 7.49 16.60 7.18
C GLY A 83 7.12 16.16 8.60
N LEU A 84 6.99 17.12 9.49
CA LEU A 84 6.57 16.97 10.87
C LEU A 84 5.29 17.76 11.12
N VAL A 85 4.38 17.19 11.91
CA VAL A 85 3.17 17.90 12.34
C VAL A 85 3.53 18.97 13.34
N GLU A 86 3.20 20.22 13.04
CA GLU A 86 3.35 21.35 13.96
C GLU A 86 2.10 21.50 14.84
N ARG A 87 0.94 21.52 14.18
CA ARG A 87 -0.36 21.61 14.85
C ARG A 87 -1.37 20.71 14.14
N SER A 88 -2.34 20.22 14.89
CA SER A 88 -3.42 19.40 14.37
C SER A 88 -4.77 19.89 14.90
N GLY A 89 -5.85 19.69 14.11
CA GLY A 89 -7.18 20.13 14.44
C GLY A 89 -8.25 19.41 13.62
N PRO A 90 -9.54 19.77 13.82
CA PRO A 90 -10.66 19.10 13.13
C PRO A 90 -10.61 19.18 11.61
N GLY A 91 -9.97 20.23 11.04
CA GLY A 91 -9.85 20.46 9.59
C GLY A 91 -8.61 19.83 8.95
N GLY A 92 -7.69 19.27 9.73
CA GLY A 92 -6.44 18.71 9.21
C GLY A 92 -5.23 18.99 10.10
N ALA A 93 -4.05 19.02 9.50
CA ALA A 93 -2.78 19.29 10.18
C ALA A 93 -2.00 20.39 9.45
N GLU A 94 -1.35 21.26 10.23
CA GLU A 94 -0.28 22.13 9.74
C GLU A 94 1.02 21.35 9.83
N VAL A 95 1.75 21.27 8.73
CA VAL A 95 2.95 20.44 8.58
C VAL A 95 4.14 21.31 8.17
N SER A 96 5.22 21.20 8.93
CA SER A 96 6.54 21.68 8.52
C SER A 96 7.14 20.65 7.58
N THR A 97 7.25 20.98 6.29
CA THR A 97 7.67 20.03 5.27
C THR A 97 9.17 20.18 4.93
N PHE A 98 9.81 19.03 4.66
CA PHE A 98 11.16 18.90 4.11
C PHE A 98 11.17 18.76 2.60
N ARG A 99 9.97 18.75 1.97
CA ARG A 99 9.77 18.51 0.54
C ARG A 99 9.22 19.75 -0.15
N SER A 100 9.65 19.97 -1.37
CA SER A 100 9.07 20.96 -2.26
C SER A 100 7.64 20.59 -2.68
N ALA A 101 6.89 21.54 -3.20
CA ALA A 101 5.55 21.29 -3.74
C ALA A 101 5.56 20.28 -4.90
N SER A 102 6.62 20.31 -5.72
CA SER A 102 6.83 19.36 -6.82
C SER A 102 7.04 17.94 -6.30
N GLU A 103 7.95 17.73 -5.33
CA GLU A 103 8.19 16.41 -4.73
C GLU A 103 6.92 15.83 -4.05
N ILE A 104 6.12 16.70 -3.39
CA ILE A 104 4.82 16.30 -2.82
C ILE A 104 3.85 15.90 -3.93
N GLY A 105 3.86 16.63 -5.06
CA GLY A 105 3.05 16.34 -6.25
C GLY A 105 3.40 15.00 -6.90
N SER A 106 4.68 14.65 -6.93
CA SER A 106 5.20 13.40 -7.51
C SER A 106 5.21 12.22 -6.52
N THR A 107 4.60 12.36 -5.33
CA THR A 107 4.51 11.26 -4.36
C THR A 107 3.30 10.37 -4.65
N LEU A 108 3.54 9.08 -4.92
CA LEU A 108 2.52 8.04 -5.08
C LEU A 108 2.25 7.35 -3.73
N ILE A 109 1.05 7.44 -3.22
CA ILE A 109 0.62 6.66 -2.05
C ILE A 109 -0.13 5.42 -2.53
N LEU A 110 0.42 4.23 -2.25
CA LEU A 110 -0.15 2.92 -2.56
C LEU A 110 -0.53 2.21 -1.26
N ALA A 111 -1.83 2.11 -0.98
CA ALA A 111 -2.34 1.38 0.18
C ALA A 111 -2.60 -0.09 -0.17
N GLY A 112 -2.13 -1.04 0.64
CA GLY A 112 -2.33 -2.47 0.40
C GLY A 112 -1.42 -3.35 1.25
N CYS A 113 -1.52 -4.67 1.08
CA CYS A 113 -0.79 -5.62 1.91
C CYS A 113 0.31 -6.41 1.16
N ASP A 114 0.50 -6.14 -0.13
CA ASP A 114 1.46 -6.86 -0.94
C ASP A 114 2.90 -6.40 -0.65
N PRO A 115 3.81 -7.30 -0.25
CA PRO A 115 5.23 -6.98 -0.09
C PRO A 115 5.91 -6.49 -1.37
N ALA A 116 5.45 -6.89 -2.55
CA ALA A 116 6.00 -6.45 -3.83
C ALA A 116 5.77 -4.94 -4.10
N ALA A 117 4.94 -4.26 -3.29
CA ALA A 117 4.82 -2.79 -3.35
C ALA A 117 6.16 -2.07 -3.10
N THR A 118 7.08 -2.68 -2.35
CA THR A 118 8.44 -2.13 -2.17
C THR A 118 9.30 -2.26 -3.42
N LEU A 119 9.15 -3.34 -4.20
CA LEU A 119 9.81 -3.49 -5.50
C LEU A 119 9.29 -2.44 -6.49
N LEU A 120 7.98 -2.20 -6.50
CA LEU A 120 7.39 -1.14 -7.31
C LEU A 120 7.96 0.23 -6.94
N ALA A 121 8.07 0.54 -5.64
CA ALA A 121 8.63 1.79 -5.15
C ALA A 121 10.08 1.97 -5.61
N GLU A 122 10.91 0.95 -5.46
CA GLU A 122 12.30 0.97 -5.93
C GLU A 122 12.39 1.07 -7.46
N TRP A 123 11.53 0.35 -8.18
CA TRP A 123 11.49 0.39 -9.64
C TRP A 123 11.16 1.80 -10.13
N LEU A 124 10.14 2.46 -9.56
CA LEU A 124 9.76 3.82 -9.90
C LEU A 124 10.90 4.81 -9.61
N ALA A 125 11.55 4.70 -8.46
CA ALA A 125 12.68 5.56 -8.10
C ALA A 125 13.85 5.44 -9.11
N ARG A 126 14.10 4.24 -9.67
CA ARG A 126 15.15 4.00 -10.66
C ARG A 126 14.78 4.45 -12.08
N HIS A 127 13.52 4.39 -12.47
CA HIS A 127 13.10 4.54 -13.85
C HIS A 127 12.17 5.73 -14.11
N ARG A 128 11.60 6.30 -13.07
CA ARG A 128 10.58 7.37 -13.16
C ARG A 128 10.81 8.49 -12.12
N SER A 129 12.07 8.81 -11.82
CA SER A 129 12.37 10.02 -11.04
C SER A 129 11.75 11.25 -11.73
N PRO A 130 11.04 12.14 -11.00
CA PRO A 130 11.06 12.29 -9.55
C PRO A 130 9.97 11.51 -8.77
N VAL A 131 9.23 10.59 -9.38
CA VAL A 131 8.13 9.89 -8.70
C VAL A 131 8.65 9.03 -7.53
N CYS A 132 8.16 9.33 -6.34
CA CYS A 132 8.44 8.60 -5.11
C CYS A 132 7.21 7.80 -4.68
N ALA A 133 7.26 6.47 -4.74
CA ALA A 133 6.16 5.65 -4.27
C ALA A 133 6.33 5.30 -2.79
N VAL A 134 5.25 5.44 -2.05
CA VAL A 134 5.17 5.14 -0.61
C VAL A 134 4.11 4.07 -0.37
N PRO A 135 4.53 2.82 -0.16
CA PRO A 135 3.63 1.76 0.26
C PRO A 135 3.08 2.02 1.67
N LEU A 136 1.77 1.88 1.84
CA LEU A 136 1.09 1.91 3.14
C LEU A 136 0.51 0.54 3.45
N PRO A 137 1.18 -0.30 4.24
CA PRO A 137 0.71 -1.63 4.58
C PRO A 137 -0.62 -1.59 5.36
N CYS A 138 -1.66 -2.20 4.80
CA CYS A 138 -2.96 -2.33 5.43
C CYS A 138 -3.82 -3.39 4.73
N SER A 139 -4.92 -3.81 5.39
CA SER A 139 -5.88 -4.74 4.78
C SER A 139 -6.54 -4.14 3.54
N SER A 140 -7.00 -5.00 2.62
CA SER A 140 -7.70 -4.59 1.39
C SER A 140 -8.91 -3.68 1.67
N SER A 141 -9.67 -3.94 2.73
CA SER A 141 -10.81 -3.09 3.12
C SER A 141 -10.37 -1.69 3.57
N LYS A 142 -9.26 -1.60 4.32
CA LYS A 142 -8.68 -0.30 4.73
C LYS A 142 -8.09 0.45 3.54
N ALA A 143 -7.41 -0.26 2.63
CA ALA A 143 -6.86 0.31 1.39
C ALA A 143 -7.97 0.93 0.53
N LEU A 144 -9.05 0.18 0.30
CA LEU A 144 -10.20 0.67 -0.46
C LEU A 144 -10.90 1.84 0.23
N GLY A 145 -10.96 1.82 1.57
CA GLY A 145 -11.47 2.96 2.37
C GLY A 145 -10.59 4.21 2.25
N ALA A 146 -9.25 4.04 2.21
CA ALA A 146 -8.32 5.14 1.99
C ALA A 146 -8.49 5.74 0.59
N LEU A 147 -8.59 4.91 -0.46
CA LEU A 147 -8.89 5.35 -1.82
C LEU A 147 -10.22 6.11 -1.89
N ALA A 148 -11.26 5.59 -1.25
CA ALA A 148 -12.58 6.20 -1.21
C ALA A 148 -12.58 7.60 -0.59
N LYS A 149 -11.70 7.85 0.37
CA LYS A 149 -11.54 9.14 1.06
C LYS A 149 -10.54 10.09 0.36
N GLY A 150 -9.86 9.64 -0.70
CA GLY A 150 -8.78 10.40 -1.34
C GLY A 150 -7.52 10.49 -0.47
N HIS A 151 -7.22 9.43 0.29
CA HIS A 151 -6.02 9.31 1.14
C HIS A 151 -4.95 8.40 0.53
N ALA A 152 -5.24 7.79 -0.61
CA ALA A 152 -4.31 7.01 -1.41
C ALA A 152 -4.63 7.19 -2.90
N HIS A 153 -3.63 7.05 -3.75
CA HIS A 153 -3.76 7.09 -5.21
C HIS A 153 -4.26 5.75 -5.75
N ALA A 154 -3.80 4.66 -5.14
CA ALA A 154 -4.20 3.31 -5.51
C ALA A 154 -4.41 2.45 -4.26
N ALA A 155 -5.32 1.47 -4.37
CA ALA A 155 -5.63 0.50 -3.33
C ALA A 155 -5.41 -0.93 -3.84
N GLY A 156 -4.54 -1.67 -3.18
CA GLY A 156 -4.28 -3.09 -3.44
C GLY A 156 -5.31 -3.99 -2.76
N LEU A 157 -5.93 -4.86 -3.56
CA LEU A 157 -7.10 -5.63 -3.16
C LEU A 157 -6.95 -7.11 -3.53
N HIS A 158 -7.36 -8.01 -2.63
CA HIS A 158 -7.56 -9.44 -2.89
C HIS A 158 -8.79 -9.96 -2.12
N LEU A 159 -9.94 -9.32 -2.33
CA LEU A 159 -11.21 -9.65 -1.68
C LEU A 159 -12.06 -10.50 -2.61
N ARG A 160 -12.22 -11.78 -2.30
CA ARG A 160 -13.11 -12.68 -3.00
C ARG A 160 -14.53 -12.54 -2.47
N ASP A 161 -15.49 -12.40 -3.35
CA ASP A 161 -16.91 -12.47 -3.00
C ASP A 161 -17.30 -13.95 -2.84
N PRO A 162 -17.80 -14.38 -1.67
CA PRO A 162 -18.10 -15.79 -1.42
C PRO A 162 -19.29 -16.32 -2.25
N LYS A 163 -20.16 -15.43 -2.74
CA LYS A 163 -21.35 -15.83 -3.53
C LYS A 163 -21.04 -15.97 -5.02
N SER A 164 -20.37 -14.98 -5.59
CA SER A 164 -20.06 -14.96 -7.03
C SER A 164 -18.69 -15.57 -7.36
N GLY A 165 -17.79 -15.67 -6.38
CA GLY A 165 -16.39 -16.03 -6.60
C GLY A 165 -15.55 -14.92 -7.23
N GLU A 166 -16.14 -13.78 -7.58
CA GLU A 166 -15.43 -12.65 -8.18
C GLU A 166 -14.49 -11.98 -7.20
N TYR A 167 -13.33 -11.53 -7.70
CA TYR A 167 -12.38 -10.75 -6.90
C TYR A 167 -12.63 -9.25 -7.04
N ASN A 168 -12.66 -8.56 -5.92
CA ASN A 168 -12.55 -7.11 -5.75
C ASN A 168 -13.75 -6.28 -6.22
N LEU A 169 -14.46 -6.67 -7.30
CA LEU A 169 -15.51 -5.86 -7.94
C LEU A 169 -16.68 -5.55 -7.02
N THR A 170 -17.20 -6.55 -6.31
CA THR A 170 -18.32 -6.35 -5.37
C THR A 170 -17.96 -5.34 -4.27
N SER A 171 -16.75 -5.44 -3.72
CA SER A 171 -16.25 -4.53 -2.70
C SER A 171 -16.02 -3.12 -3.24
N MET A 172 -15.49 -2.99 -4.46
CA MET A 172 -15.32 -1.70 -5.13
C MET A 172 -16.67 -1.01 -5.36
N ARG A 173 -17.64 -1.69 -5.97
CA ARG A 173 -18.98 -1.14 -6.22
C ARG A 173 -19.65 -0.66 -4.94
N ARG A 174 -19.53 -1.44 -3.86
CA ARG A 174 -20.08 -1.07 -2.55
C ARG A 174 -19.42 0.17 -1.94
N MET A 175 -18.09 0.28 -2.01
CA MET A 175 -17.34 1.33 -1.32
C MET A 175 -17.17 2.60 -2.16
N LEU A 176 -16.94 2.46 -3.47
CA LEU A 176 -16.72 3.58 -4.38
C LEU A 176 -18.03 4.10 -5.00
N GLY A 177 -19.10 3.29 -4.99
CA GLY A 177 -20.39 3.67 -5.56
C GLY A 177 -20.29 3.92 -7.06
N ARG A 178 -20.78 5.09 -7.51
CA ARG A 178 -20.77 5.53 -8.92
C ARG A 178 -19.48 6.29 -9.31
N ARG A 179 -18.46 6.29 -8.49
CA ARG A 179 -17.20 6.99 -8.83
C ARG A 179 -16.47 6.20 -9.91
N PRO A 180 -16.20 6.78 -11.09
CA PRO A 180 -15.45 6.12 -12.14
C PRO A 180 -14.10 5.63 -11.62
N SER A 181 -13.85 4.33 -11.77
CA SER A 181 -12.69 3.66 -11.17
C SER A 181 -12.21 2.54 -12.07
N LEU A 182 -10.91 2.33 -12.10
CA LEU A 182 -10.23 1.23 -12.79
C LEU A 182 -9.87 0.15 -11.77
N LEU A 183 -9.98 -1.10 -12.19
CA LEU A 183 -9.38 -2.24 -11.52
C LEU A 183 -8.32 -2.82 -12.46
N VAL A 184 -7.05 -2.70 -12.07
CA VAL A 184 -5.90 -3.12 -12.87
C VAL A 184 -5.22 -4.29 -12.18
N ASN A 185 -4.94 -5.38 -12.91
CA ASN A 185 -4.25 -6.52 -12.34
C ASN A 185 -2.80 -6.19 -11.99
N PHE A 186 -2.37 -6.61 -10.81
CA PHE A 186 -0.98 -6.58 -10.38
C PHE A 186 -0.34 -7.97 -10.54
N ALA A 187 -0.91 -8.99 -9.88
CA ALA A 187 -0.43 -10.36 -9.95
C ALA A 187 -1.49 -11.36 -9.47
N ARG A 188 -1.21 -12.65 -9.68
CA ARG A 188 -1.80 -13.75 -8.89
C ARG A 188 -0.73 -14.30 -7.98
N TRP A 189 -1.15 -14.88 -6.88
CA TRP A 189 -0.27 -15.52 -5.91
C TRP A 189 -0.93 -16.68 -5.19
N GLU A 190 -0.14 -17.49 -4.51
CA GLU A 190 -0.65 -18.53 -3.62
C GLU A 190 -0.81 -18.02 -2.20
N LEU A 191 -1.99 -18.23 -1.62
CA LEU A 191 -2.29 -18.07 -0.21
C LEU A 191 -2.31 -19.44 0.47
N GLY A 192 -1.72 -19.56 1.65
CA GLY A 192 -1.62 -20.85 2.34
C GLY A 192 -1.35 -20.73 3.83
N LEU A 193 -1.22 -21.91 4.47
CA LEU A 193 -0.77 -22.04 5.85
C LEU A 193 0.76 -21.91 5.89
N VAL A 194 1.24 -20.98 6.68
CA VAL A 194 2.66 -20.75 6.95
C VAL A 194 2.98 -21.39 8.29
N THR A 195 3.96 -22.28 8.31
CA THR A 195 4.40 -23.05 9.49
C THR A 195 5.90 -22.94 9.68
N ALA A 196 6.42 -23.41 10.80
CA ALA A 196 7.87 -23.57 10.96
C ALA A 196 8.47 -24.42 9.83
N SER A 197 9.75 -24.20 9.52
CA SER A 197 10.48 -24.94 8.49
C SER A 197 10.34 -26.45 8.69
N GLY A 198 10.04 -27.17 7.61
CA GLY A 198 9.81 -28.62 7.66
C GLY A 198 8.47 -29.03 8.27
N ASN A 199 7.62 -28.10 8.69
CA ASN A 199 6.28 -28.35 9.24
C ASN A 199 6.27 -29.43 10.35
N PRO A 200 7.03 -29.25 11.44
CA PRO A 200 7.23 -30.29 12.47
C PRO A 200 5.94 -30.70 13.18
N LEU A 201 4.90 -29.85 13.15
CA LEU A 201 3.60 -30.14 13.73
C LEU A 201 2.62 -30.79 12.74
N SER A 202 3.05 -31.08 11.51
CA SER A 202 2.22 -31.69 10.45
C SER A 202 0.88 -30.98 10.25
N ILE A 203 0.91 -29.65 10.11
CA ILE A 203 -0.27 -28.80 9.89
C ILE A 203 -0.52 -28.75 8.39
N GLY A 204 -1.63 -29.34 7.91
CA GLY A 204 -1.95 -29.44 6.48
C GLY A 204 -3.29 -28.87 6.07
N ALA A 205 -4.20 -28.61 7.04
CA ALA A 205 -5.56 -28.16 6.76
C ALA A 205 -6.12 -27.29 7.90
N PHE A 206 -7.21 -26.58 7.60
CA PHE A 206 -7.91 -25.78 8.64
C PHE A 206 -8.39 -26.60 9.84
N ALA A 207 -8.70 -27.89 9.64
CA ALA A 207 -9.09 -28.78 10.73
C ALA A 207 -7.99 -28.91 11.82
N ASP A 208 -6.72 -28.84 11.40
CA ASP A 208 -5.58 -28.93 12.32
C ASP A 208 -5.49 -27.73 13.27
N LEU A 209 -6.03 -26.58 12.88
CA LEU A 209 -5.94 -25.34 13.68
C LEU A 209 -6.70 -25.45 15.02
N ALA A 210 -7.66 -26.36 15.11
CA ALA A 210 -8.42 -26.59 16.35
C ALA A 210 -7.74 -27.58 17.33
N ARG A 211 -6.51 -28.04 17.02
CA ARG A 211 -5.75 -28.89 17.94
C ARG A 211 -5.38 -28.12 19.21
N PRO A 212 -5.57 -28.72 20.40
CA PRO A 212 -5.20 -28.07 21.65
C PRO A 212 -3.71 -27.69 21.69
N GLY A 213 -3.41 -26.49 22.15
CA GLY A 213 -2.04 -25.99 22.29
C GLY A 213 -1.40 -25.50 20.98
N LEU A 214 -2.11 -25.54 19.84
CA LEU A 214 -1.64 -24.99 18.57
C LEU A 214 -1.95 -23.50 18.50
N ARG A 215 -0.93 -22.66 18.50
CA ARG A 215 -1.05 -21.20 18.49
C ARG A 215 -1.17 -20.67 17.07
N VAL A 216 -2.30 -20.07 16.75
CA VAL A 216 -2.57 -19.43 15.45
C VAL A 216 -2.29 -17.94 15.53
N VAL A 217 -1.68 -17.38 14.50
CA VAL A 217 -1.64 -15.93 14.27
C VAL A 217 -2.55 -15.58 13.09
N ASN A 218 -3.32 -14.52 13.26
CA ASN A 218 -4.33 -14.10 12.31
C ASN A 218 -3.99 -12.74 11.69
N ARG A 219 -4.70 -12.41 10.63
CA ARG A 219 -4.71 -11.07 10.04
C ARG A 219 -5.83 -10.23 10.64
N GLU A 220 -5.69 -8.93 10.55
CA GLU A 220 -6.75 -8.02 10.94
C GLU A 220 -8.02 -8.20 10.11
N PRO A 221 -9.21 -7.85 10.66
CA PRO A 221 -10.48 -7.86 9.92
C PRO A 221 -10.42 -7.03 8.64
N GLY A 222 -11.02 -7.56 7.57
CA GLY A 222 -11.03 -6.91 6.25
C GLY A 222 -9.81 -7.23 5.39
N SER A 223 -8.91 -8.12 5.80
CA SER A 223 -7.89 -8.72 4.94
C SER A 223 -8.45 -9.97 4.24
N GLY A 224 -7.97 -10.24 3.01
CA GLY A 224 -8.36 -11.45 2.27
C GLY A 224 -7.94 -12.73 3.00
N ALA A 225 -6.73 -12.77 3.56
CA ALA A 225 -6.25 -13.93 4.31
C ALA A 225 -7.11 -14.25 5.55
N ARG A 226 -7.62 -13.21 6.24
CA ARG A 226 -8.59 -13.42 7.32
C ARG A 226 -9.90 -14.02 6.81
N LEU A 227 -10.41 -13.52 5.68
CA LEU A 227 -11.62 -14.07 5.08
C LEU A 227 -11.45 -15.55 4.71
N VAL A 228 -10.27 -15.94 4.19
CA VAL A 228 -9.97 -17.35 3.87
C VAL A 228 -9.99 -18.23 5.11
N LEU A 229 -9.37 -17.78 6.20
CA LEU A 229 -9.40 -18.49 7.47
C LEU A 229 -10.83 -18.64 8.00
N ASP A 230 -11.57 -17.53 8.04
CA ASP A 230 -12.95 -17.51 8.57
C ASP A 230 -13.89 -18.40 7.73
N GLU A 231 -13.75 -18.37 6.37
CA GLU A 231 -14.49 -19.26 5.47
C GLU A 231 -14.16 -20.74 5.76
N GLY A 232 -12.88 -21.10 5.82
CA GLY A 232 -12.45 -22.48 6.06
C GLY A 232 -12.89 -23.03 7.42
N LEU A 233 -12.81 -22.22 8.48
CA LEU A 233 -13.30 -22.61 9.81
C LEU A 233 -14.83 -22.79 9.80
N LYS A 234 -15.55 -21.90 9.13
CA LYS A 234 -17.00 -21.96 9.02
C LYS A 234 -17.48 -23.21 8.26
N GLU A 235 -16.83 -23.55 7.16
CA GLU A 235 -17.13 -24.76 6.37
C GLU A 235 -16.98 -26.04 7.20
N LEU A 236 -16.03 -26.06 8.14
CA LEU A 236 -15.77 -27.16 9.04
C LEU A 236 -16.61 -27.11 10.33
N GLY A 237 -17.44 -26.07 10.51
CA GLY A 237 -18.21 -25.87 11.74
C GLY A 237 -17.33 -25.62 12.98
N ILE A 238 -16.11 -25.11 12.80
CA ILE A 238 -15.17 -24.81 13.89
C ILE A 238 -15.40 -23.36 14.34
N PRO A 239 -15.87 -23.12 15.57
CA PRO A 239 -16.04 -21.78 16.09
C PRO A 239 -14.68 -21.14 16.37
N ALA A 240 -14.57 -19.82 16.12
CA ALA A 240 -13.33 -19.05 16.26
C ALA A 240 -12.73 -19.13 17.68
N GLU A 241 -13.58 -19.24 18.68
CA GLU A 241 -13.21 -19.34 20.10
C GLU A 241 -12.43 -20.63 20.45
N ARG A 242 -12.51 -21.64 19.57
CA ARG A 242 -11.71 -22.87 19.70
C ARG A 242 -10.30 -22.75 19.16
N ILE A 243 -9.99 -21.66 18.46
CA ILE A 243 -8.67 -21.45 17.86
C ILE A 243 -7.84 -20.61 18.82
N GLU A 244 -6.84 -21.22 19.42
CA GLU A 244 -5.90 -20.49 20.29
C GLU A 244 -5.09 -19.48 19.47
N GLY A 245 -5.12 -18.21 19.86
CA GLY A 245 -4.43 -17.14 19.16
C GLY A 245 -5.24 -16.48 18.03
N TYR A 246 -6.52 -16.87 17.79
CA TYR A 246 -7.36 -16.25 16.77
C TYR A 246 -7.44 -14.72 16.88
N GLU A 247 -7.37 -14.16 18.10
CA GLU A 247 -7.36 -12.72 18.35
C GLU A 247 -5.97 -12.09 18.26
N LEU A 248 -4.91 -12.87 18.05
CA LEU A 248 -3.57 -12.34 17.77
C LEU A 248 -3.54 -11.86 16.30
N GLN A 249 -3.83 -10.57 16.11
CA GLN A 249 -3.99 -9.96 14.79
C GLN A 249 -2.76 -9.17 14.37
N LEU A 250 -2.27 -9.41 13.16
CA LEU A 250 -1.12 -8.72 12.56
C LEU A 250 -1.49 -8.05 11.22
N PRO A 251 -0.86 -6.90 10.89
CA PRO A 251 -1.30 -6.05 9.78
C PRO A 251 -0.83 -6.52 8.39
N GLY A 252 0.12 -7.47 8.28
CA GLY A 252 0.72 -7.86 7.00
C GLY A 252 1.05 -9.35 6.91
N HIS A 253 1.36 -9.80 5.71
CA HIS A 253 1.78 -11.18 5.45
C HIS A 253 3.18 -11.46 6.01
N LEU A 254 4.09 -10.49 5.92
CA LEU A 254 5.44 -10.60 6.47
C LEU A 254 5.42 -10.66 7.99
N GLU A 255 4.54 -9.90 8.65
CA GLU A 255 4.37 -9.92 10.10
C GLU A 255 3.82 -11.26 10.60
N VAL A 256 2.92 -11.89 9.84
CA VAL A 256 2.45 -13.26 10.11
C VAL A 256 3.62 -14.24 10.02
N ALA A 257 4.39 -14.19 8.93
CA ALA A 257 5.57 -15.03 8.75
C ALA A 257 6.61 -14.80 9.85
N ALA A 258 6.88 -13.54 10.23
CA ALA A 258 7.80 -13.20 11.33
C ALA A 258 7.32 -13.76 12.69
N ALA A 259 6.01 -13.76 12.96
CA ALA A 259 5.47 -14.33 14.19
C ALA A 259 5.68 -15.86 14.25
N VAL A 260 5.53 -16.54 13.11
CA VAL A 260 5.82 -17.98 13.01
C VAL A 260 7.33 -18.23 13.13
N ALA A 261 8.17 -17.49 12.42
CA ALA A 261 9.63 -17.63 12.46
C ALA A 261 10.21 -17.42 13.87
N SER A 262 9.63 -16.49 14.64
CA SER A 262 10.05 -16.21 16.03
C SER A 262 9.44 -17.13 17.08
N GLY A 263 8.62 -18.12 16.68
CA GLY A 263 7.95 -19.04 17.60
C GLY A 263 6.83 -18.38 18.45
N ARG A 264 6.38 -17.18 18.11
CA ARG A 264 5.21 -16.53 18.74
C ARG A 264 3.91 -17.20 18.36
N ALA A 265 3.87 -17.83 17.20
CA ALA A 265 2.78 -18.65 16.71
C ALA A 265 3.34 -19.88 16.02
N ASP A 266 2.53 -20.91 15.88
CA ASP A 266 2.88 -22.17 15.22
C ASP A 266 2.42 -22.17 13.76
N VAL A 267 1.39 -21.40 13.44
CA VAL A 267 0.80 -21.29 12.10
C VAL A 267 0.07 -19.95 11.89
N GLY A 268 0.02 -19.51 10.64
CA GLY A 268 -0.82 -18.39 10.20
C GLY A 268 -1.16 -18.50 8.73
N VAL A 269 -2.12 -17.70 8.25
CA VAL A 269 -2.48 -17.63 6.83
C VAL A 269 -1.76 -16.44 6.18
N ALA A 270 -0.90 -16.73 5.21
CA ALA A 270 -0.18 -15.70 4.45
C ALA A 270 0.12 -16.16 3.02
N ILE A 271 0.71 -15.28 2.21
CA ILE A 271 1.14 -15.60 0.85
C ILE A 271 2.48 -16.35 0.87
N ARG A 272 2.73 -17.16 -0.17
CA ARG A 272 3.95 -17.99 -0.26
C ARG A 272 5.24 -17.18 -0.12
N VAL A 273 5.35 -16.05 -0.81
CA VAL A 273 6.57 -15.22 -0.74
C VAL A 273 6.91 -14.77 0.68
N ALA A 274 5.91 -14.58 1.55
CA ALA A 274 6.17 -14.25 2.95
C ALA A 274 6.76 -15.44 3.72
N ALA A 275 6.32 -16.66 3.43
CA ALA A 275 6.91 -17.86 4.02
C ALA A 275 8.35 -18.05 3.54
N ASP A 276 8.60 -17.91 2.24
CA ASP A 276 9.93 -18.07 1.63
C ASP A 276 10.93 -17.05 2.15
N ALA A 277 10.50 -15.80 2.36
CA ALA A 277 11.34 -14.73 2.91
C ALA A 277 11.91 -15.06 4.31
N TYR A 278 11.23 -15.92 5.06
CA TYR A 278 11.66 -16.36 6.39
C TYR A 278 12.11 -17.84 6.43
N GLY A 279 12.21 -18.52 5.29
CA GLY A 279 12.61 -19.95 5.22
C GLY A 279 11.61 -20.89 5.91
N LEU A 280 10.33 -20.58 5.86
CA LEU A 280 9.25 -21.27 6.54
C LEU A 280 8.60 -22.35 5.66
N GLY A 281 7.89 -23.29 6.30
CA GLY A 281 7.01 -24.22 5.62
C GLY A 281 5.76 -23.54 5.07
N PHE A 282 5.26 -24.05 3.93
CA PHE A 282 4.07 -23.51 3.29
C PHE A 282 3.17 -24.63 2.75
N THR A 283 1.91 -24.62 3.14
CA THR A 283 0.87 -25.51 2.60
C THR A 283 -0.13 -24.67 1.82
N PRO A 284 -0.21 -24.81 0.47
CA PRO A 284 -1.09 -23.99 -0.35
C PRO A 284 -2.58 -24.26 -0.03
N LEU A 285 -3.38 -23.23 0.05
CA LEU A 285 -4.83 -23.30 0.24
C LEU A 285 -5.58 -22.93 -1.03
N ARG A 286 -5.22 -21.82 -1.65
CA ARG A 286 -5.79 -21.35 -2.91
C ARG A 286 -4.92 -20.32 -3.61
N GLU A 287 -5.15 -20.17 -4.91
CA GLU A 287 -4.65 -19.04 -5.69
C GLU A 287 -5.58 -17.83 -5.51
N GLU A 288 -5.00 -16.65 -5.37
CA GLU A 288 -5.73 -15.38 -5.28
C GLU A 288 -5.23 -14.38 -6.32
N ARG A 289 -6.14 -13.48 -6.72
CA ARG A 289 -5.81 -12.37 -7.61
C ARG A 289 -5.69 -11.08 -6.82
N TYR A 290 -4.55 -10.42 -6.97
CA TYR A 290 -4.29 -9.10 -6.41
C TYR A 290 -4.38 -8.05 -7.50
N ASP A 291 -5.27 -7.09 -7.31
CA ASP A 291 -5.54 -6.00 -8.24
C ASP A 291 -5.35 -4.65 -7.55
N LEU A 292 -5.05 -3.63 -8.33
CA LEU A 292 -5.01 -2.24 -7.90
C LEU A 292 -6.27 -1.51 -8.35
N ALA A 293 -7.01 -0.96 -7.39
CA ALA A 293 -8.12 -0.05 -7.65
C ALA A 293 -7.61 1.39 -7.70
N ILE A 294 -8.01 2.15 -8.71
CA ILE A 294 -7.58 3.53 -8.97
C ILE A 294 -8.82 4.34 -9.34
N LEU A 295 -8.99 5.56 -8.78
CA LEU A 295 -10.03 6.47 -9.24
C LEU A 295 -9.64 7.05 -10.61
N GLU A 296 -10.55 6.99 -11.58
CA GLU A 296 -10.26 7.37 -12.97
C GLU A 296 -9.82 8.85 -13.11
N ARG A 297 -10.33 9.73 -12.23
CA ARG A 297 -9.92 11.14 -12.16
C ARG A 297 -8.43 11.35 -11.82
N GLU A 298 -7.79 10.36 -11.19
CA GLU A 298 -6.37 10.42 -10.82
C GLU A 298 -5.47 9.80 -11.90
N SER A 299 -6.04 9.15 -12.93
CA SER A 299 -5.27 8.41 -13.94
C SER A 299 -4.35 9.28 -14.78
N ALA A 300 -4.61 10.59 -14.88
CA ALA A 300 -3.77 11.56 -15.57
C ALA A 300 -2.74 12.26 -14.65
N SER A 301 -2.76 12.00 -13.34
CA SER A 301 -1.74 12.55 -12.44
C SER A 301 -0.39 11.85 -12.68
N GLU A 302 0.70 12.59 -12.57
CA GLU A 302 2.06 12.08 -12.80
C GLU A 302 2.35 10.77 -12.02
N PRO A 303 2.08 10.69 -10.69
CA PRO A 303 2.39 9.47 -9.94
C PRO A 303 1.54 8.28 -10.38
N VAL A 304 0.28 8.47 -10.79
CA VAL A 304 -0.58 7.37 -11.26
C VAL A 304 -0.21 6.96 -12.68
N THR A 305 0.14 7.90 -13.55
CA THR A 305 0.66 7.60 -14.88
C THR A 305 1.91 6.74 -14.78
N ALA A 306 2.87 7.12 -13.93
CA ALA A 306 4.08 6.34 -13.69
C ALA A 306 3.78 4.93 -13.14
N LEU A 307 2.81 4.79 -12.23
CA LEU A 307 2.33 3.49 -11.76
C LEU A 307 1.80 2.63 -12.91
N LEU A 308 0.91 3.18 -13.74
CA LEU A 308 0.32 2.43 -14.86
C LEU A 308 1.35 2.02 -15.90
N GLU A 309 2.36 2.87 -16.17
CA GLU A 309 3.47 2.55 -17.06
C GLU A 309 4.37 1.46 -16.46
N ALA A 310 4.63 1.49 -15.16
CA ALA A 310 5.36 0.42 -14.48
C ALA A 310 4.64 -0.93 -14.63
N LEU A 311 3.32 -0.96 -14.39
CA LEU A 311 2.51 -2.17 -14.54
C LEU A 311 2.47 -2.71 -15.98
N ASN A 312 2.61 -1.85 -16.98
CA ASN A 312 2.67 -2.25 -18.39
C ASN A 312 4.10 -2.58 -18.86
N SER A 313 5.11 -2.45 -17.99
CA SER A 313 6.50 -2.77 -18.30
C SER A 313 6.76 -4.26 -18.20
N GLN A 314 7.11 -4.90 -19.30
CA GLN A 314 7.56 -6.31 -19.31
C GLN A 314 8.80 -6.55 -18.44
N ARG A 315 9.67 -5.51 -18.30
CA ARG A 315 10.85 -5.59 -17.45
C ARG A 315 10.44 -5.64 -15.97
N PHE A 316 9.49 -4.80 -15.54
CA PHE A 316 8.95 -4.83 -14.18
C PHE A 316 8.22 -6.13 -13.90
N ALA A 317 7.36 -6.58 -14.82
CA ALA A 317 6.66 -7.86 -14.69
C ALA A 317 7.64 -9.04 -14.50
N ARG A 318 8.74 -9.08 -15.25
CA ARG A 318 9.81 -10.07 -15.07
C ARG A 318 10.51 -9.95 -13.71
N GLU A 319 10.73 -8.73 -13.21
CA GLU A 319 11.34 -8.51 -11.90
C GLU A 319 10.43 -9.03 -10.78
N VAL A 320 9.13 -8.76 -10.85
CA VAL A 320 8.14 -9.26 -9.89
C VAL A 320 7.97 -10.80 -9.98
N SER A 321 8.01 -11.38 -11.18
CA SER A 321 7.90 -12.83 -11.36
C SER A 321 9.08 -13.64 -10.80
N GLN A 322 10.19 -12.98 -10.42
CA GLN A 322 11.28 -13.62 -9.67
C GLN A 322 10.89 -13.89 -8.20
N LEU A 323 9.87 -13.23 -7.69
CA LEU A 323 9.30 -13.58 -6.40
C LEU A 323 8.58 -14.93 -6.52
N CYS A 324 8.82 -15.81 -5.57
CA CYS A 324 8.23 -17.14 -5.57
C CYS A 324 6.69 -17.06 -5.63
N ALA A 325 6.09 -17.81 -6.55
CA ALA A 325 4.65 -17.94 -6.77
C ALA A 325 3.91 -16.62 -7.12
N TYR A 326 4.60 -15.68 -7.76
CA TYR A 326 3.94 -14.55 -8.41
C TYR A 326 3.73 -14.85 -9.90
N ASP A 327 2.47 -14.88 -10.34
CA ASP A 327 2.08 -14.90 -11.75
C ASP A 327 1.75 -13.48 -12.20
N THR A 328 2.53 -12.98 -13.17
CA THR A 328 2.43 -11.62 -13.72
C THR A 328 1.86 -11.58 -15.15
N ASP A 329 1.32 -12.67 -15.68
CA ASP A 329 0.84 -12.78 -17.06
C ASP A 329 -0.28 -11.77 -17.40
N GLN A 330 -1.03 -11.33 -16.40
CA GLN A 330 -2.10 -10.35 -16.53
C GLN A 330 -1.72 -8.95 -16.00
N MET A 331 -0.48 -8.77 -15.53
CA MET A 331 -0.04 -7.48 -14.97
C MET A 331 -0.32 -6.33 -15.94
N GLY A 332 -0.84 -5.22 -15.41
CA GLY A 332 -1.20 -4.03 -16.18
C GLY A 332 -2.54 -4.12 -16.93
N LYS A 333 -3.16 -5.30 -17.05
CA LYS A 333 -4.47 -5.40 -17.71
C LYS A 333 -5.57 -4.77 -16.87
N VAL A 334 -6.37 -3.94 -17.51
CA VAL A 334 -7.61 -3.42 -16.91
C VAL A 334 -8.62 -4.56 -16.85
N ILE A 335 -8.89 -5.03 -15.64
CA ILE A 335 -9.84 -6.13 -15.38
C ILE A 335 -11.27 -5.62 -15.48
N ALA A 336 -11.53 -4.41 -15.00
CA ALA A 336 -12.84 -3.79 -15.05
C ALA A 336 -12.78 -2.27 -14.93
N ARG A 337 -13.82 -1.61 -15.44
CA ARG A 337 -14.18 -0.23 -15.16
C ARG A 337 -15.47 -0.23 -14.35
N VAL A 338 -15.52 0.54 -13.29
CA VAL A 338 -16.67 0.66 -12.39
C VAL A 338 -17.04 2.14 -12.30
N GLY A 339 -18.32 2.48 -12.39
CA GLY A 339 -18.81 3.86 -12.30
C GLY A 339 -20.05 4.09 -13.11
#